data_38e881a14142c6cbdb11313d675191cf
#
_entry.id   38e881a14142c6cbdb11313d675191cf
#
_cell.length_a   1.000
_cell.length_b   1.000
_cell.length_c   1.000
_cell.angle_alpha   90.00
_cell.angle_beta   90.00
_cell.angle_gamma   90.00
#
_symmetry.space_group_name_H-M   'P 1'
#
loop_
_entity.id
_entity.type
_entity.pdbx_description
1 polymer ?
#
loop_
_entity_poly.entity_id
_entity_poly.type
_entity_poly.pdbx_seq_one_letter_code
_entity_poly.pdbx_strand_id
1 'polypeptide(L)'
;ARLDLTPLVIHANYLINLCSIDPANRPKSIAAFRGEVERALTIGAEFLVVHPGSAKDQTPDSAIDAFSHALAEACHGLASQHLTILLENTAGQGNVLGSRLAELSAMRELAAPHLQLPIGYCLDTCHSYAAGYDIATEAGLEAFLAEAASTLGLENVPVIHTNDSKGALASKLDRHANIGEGYIGREGFRRILNHPNLHSKAFILETPIDNEGDDRKNVDALWSLSTSHARKNV
;
A
#
# COMPACT_ATOMS: atom_id res chain seq x y z
N ALA A 1 -16.53 16.53 -20.95
CA ALA A 1 -15.90 15.25 -21.27
C ALA A 1 -15.89 14.41 -20.00
N ARG A 2 -16.35 13.15 -20.07
CA ARG A 2 -16.24 12.20 -18.96
C ARG A 2 -14.80 11.72 -18.95
N LEU A 3 -14.08 12.02 -17.87
CA LEU A 3 -12.73 11.50 -17.68
C LEU A 3 -12.86 10.03 -17.25
N ASP A 4 -12.26 9.12 -17.98
CA ASP A 4 -12.15 7.70 -17.61
C ASP A 4 -10.97 7.55 -16.64
N LEU A 5 -11.20 7.96 -15.38
CA LEU A 5 -10.22 7.83 -14.30
C LEU A 5 -10.53 6.53 -13.55
N THR A 6 -9.72 5.51 -13.78
CA THR A 6 -9.77 4.19 -13.13
C THR A 6 -8.37 3.72 -12.82
N PRO A 7 -8.17 2.92 -11.76
CA PRO A 7 -9.15 2.56 -10.73
C PRO A 7 -9.44 3.69 -9.74
N LEU A 8 -10.61 3.66 -9.08
CA LEU A 8 -10.89 4.48 -7.90
C LEU A 8 -10.35 3.76 -6.67
N VAL A 9 -9.35 4.35 -6.05
CA VAL A 9 -8.68 3.83 -4.86
C VAL A 9 -8.96 4.72 -3.66
N ILE A 10 -9.36 4.12 -2.55
CA ILE A 10 -9.58 4.78 -1.27
C ILE A 10 -8.51 4.31 -0.31
N HIS A 11 -8.00 5.20 0.54
CA HIS A 11 -7.17 4.85 1.67
C HIS A 11 -7.98 4.96 2.97
N ALA A 12 -7.95 3.90 3.79
CA ALA A 12 -8.59 3.90 5.10
C ALA A 12 -7.89 4.89 6.05
N ASN A 13 -8.63 5.43 7.02
CA ASN A 13 -8.09 6.39 7.97
C ASN A 13 -6.93 5.78 8.79
N TYR A 14 -5.81 6.50 8.90
CA TYR A 14 -4.59 6.05 9.60
C TYR A 14 -4.77 5.78 11.10
N LEU A 15 -5.85 6.27 11.73
CA LEU A 15 -6.17 5.99 13.13
C LEU A 15 -6.73 4.57 13.35
N ILE A 16 -7.12 3.88 12.30
CA ILE A 16 -7.62 2.52 12.37
C ILE A 16 -6.45 1.59 12.68
N ASN A 17 -6.58 0.82 13.77
CA ASN A 17 -5.61 -0.19 14.17
C ASN A 17 -6.31 -1.53 14.40
N LEU A 18 -6.39 -2.35 13.36
CA LEU A 18 -7.03 -3.67 13.41
C LEU A 18 -6.20 -4.70 14.20
N CYS A 19 -4.90 -4.45 14.42
CA CYS A 19 -4.07 -5.26 15.32
C CYS A 19 -4.39 -5.04 16.81
N SER A 20 -5.16 -4.01 17.16
CA SER A 20 -5.39 -3.67 18.56
C SER A 20 -6.17 -4.75 19.31
N ILE A 21 -5.68 -5.15 20.49
CA ILE A 21 -6.39 -5.97 21.47
C ILE A 21 -6.95 -5.15 22.63
N ASP A 22 -6.70 -3.84 22.65
CA ASP A 22 -7.22 -2.92 23.66
C ASP A 22 -8.75 -2.88 23.57
N PRO A 23 -9.48 -3.23 24.66
CA PRO A 23 -10.94 -3.28 24.66
C PRO A 23 -11.61 -1.94 24.40
N ALA A 24 -10.90 -0.82 24.60
CA ALA A 24 -11.42 0.52 24.31
C ALA A 24 -11.21 0.92 22.83
N ASN A 25 -10.17 0.42 22.17
CA ASN A 25 -9.78 0.81 20.82
C ASN A 25 -10.20 -0.19 19.73
N ARG A 26 -10.13 -1.51 20.03
CA ARG A 26 -10.48 -2.56 19.06
C ARG A 26 -11.88 -2.38 18.47
N PRO A 27 -12.97 -2.22 19.25
CA PRO A 27 -14.31 -2.05 18.68
C PRO A 27 -14.45 -0.80 17.83
N LYS A 28 -13.74 0.28 18.19
CA LYS A 28 -13.74 1.53 17.41
C LYS A 28 -13.05 1.35 16.06
N SER A 29 -11.91 0.67 16.03
CA SER A 29 -11.18 0.37 14.79
C SER A 29 -12.01 -0.52 13.86
N ILE A 30 -12.66 -1.56 14.39
CA ILE A 30 -13.56 -2.44 13.64
C ILE A 30 -14.72 -1.66 13.04
N ALA A 31 -15.42 -0.87 13.86
CA ALA A 31 -16.54 -0.07 13.41
C ALA A 31 -16.13 1.00 12.39
N ALA A 32 -14.98 1.66 12.59
CA ALA A 32 -14.44 2.63 11.66
C ALA A 32 -14.10 1.98 10.32
N PHE A 33 -13.39 0.84 10.33
CA PHE A 33 -13.03 0.14 9.09
C PHE A 33 -14.26 -0.38 8.35
N ARG A 34 -15.27 -0.91 9.07
CA ARG A 34 -16.56 -1.28 8.47
C ARG A 34 -17.18 -0.09 7.73
N GLY A 35 -17.20 1.08 8.34
CA GLY A 35 -17.70 2.30 7.70
C GLY A 35 -16.91 2.69 6.45
N GLU A 36 -15.57 2.46 6.41
CA GLU A 36 -14.76 2.65 5.19
C GLU A 36 -15.19 1.68 4.08
N VAL A 37 -15.37 0.39 4.40
CA VAL A 37 -15.81 -0.62 3.43
C VAL A 37 -17.21 -0.27 2.88
N GLU A 38 -18.15 0.10 3.73
CA GLU A 38 -19.52 0.48 3.33
C GLU A 38 -19.53 1.72 2.42
N ARG A 39 -18.69 2.73 2.71
CA ARG A 39 -18.50 3.91 1.84
C ARG A 39 -17.88 3.53 0.52
N ALA A 40 -16.82 2.71 0.54
CA ALA A 40 -16.15 2.22 -0.67
C ALA A 40 -17.14 1.51 -1.61
N LEU A 41 -17.95 0.61 -1.07
CA LEU A 41 -19.02 -0.08 -1.81
C LEU A 41 -20.04 0.90 -2.39
N THR A 42 -20.45 1.90 -1.60
CA THR A 42 -21.46 2.89 -2.00
C THR A 42 -21.03 3.74 -3.19
N ILE A 43 -19.76 4.15 -3.21
CA ILE A 43 -19.23 4.99 -4.31
C ILE A 43 -18.65 4.18 -5.48
N GLY A 44 -18.66 2.84 -5.37
CA GLY A 44 -18.16 1.95 -6.43
C GLY A 44 -16.64 1.94 -6.56
N ALA A 45 -15.90 2.07 -5.45
CA ALA A 45 -14.46 1.95 -5.47
C ALA A 45 -14.01 0.54 -5.84
N GLU A 46 -12.92 0.43 -6.60
CA GLU A 46 -12.30 -0.84 -6.95
C GLU A 46 -11.36 -1.33 -5.83
N PHE A 47 -10.69 -0.40 -5.12
CA PHE A 47 -9.73 -0.74 -4.09
C PHE A 47 -9.90 0.09 -2.83
N LEU A 48 -9.72 -0.57 -1.67
CA LEU A 48 -9.63 0.08 -0.36
C LEU A 48 -8.34 -0.36 0.31
N VAL A 49 -7.37 0.55 0.41
CA VAL A 49 -6.08 0.33 1.04
C VAL A 49 -6.18 0.49 2.54
N VAL A 50 -5.49 -0.37 3.29
CA VAL A 50 -5.42 -0.30 4.76
C VAL A 50 -4.06 -0.72 5.27
N HIS A 51 -3.52 0.05 6.22
CA HIS A 51 -2.36 -0.36 7.01
C HIS A 51 -2.76 -1.43 8.03
N PRO A 52 -1.91 -2.45 8.28
CA PRO A 52 -2.19 -3.45 9.30
C PRO A 52 -2.40 -2.87 10.70
N GLY A 53 -1.62 -1.86 11.05
CA GLY A 53 -1.63 -1.23 12.36
C GLY A 53 -0.45 -1.64 13.24
N SER A 54 -0.46 -1.20 14.49
CA SER A 54 0.61 -1.43 15.45
C SER A 54 0.30 -2.59 16.38
N ALA A 55 1.25 -3.53 16.49
CA ALA A 55 1.22 -4.64 17.45
C ALA A 55 1.35 -4.17 18.92
N LYS A 56 1.90 -2.97 19.14
CA LYS A 56 2.26 -2.49 20.49
C LYS A 56 3.10 -3.52 21.26
N ASP A 57 2.55 -4.08 22.34
CA ASP A 57 3.24 -5.02 23.24
C ASP A 57 2.98 -6.51 22.86
N GLN A 58 2.28 -6.77 21.76
CA GLN A 58 2.02 -8.12 21.26
C GLN A 58 3.20 -8.68 20.49
N THR A 59 3.29 -10.01 20.42
CA THR A 59 4.14 -10.66 19.41
C THR A 59 3.58 -10.43 18.01
N PRO A 60 4.40 -10.44 16.96
CA PRO A 60 3.92 -10.32 15.58
C PRO A 60 2.80 -11.32 15.25
N ASP A 61 2.95 -12.60 15.62
CA ASP A 61 1.96 -13.64 15.35
C ASP A 61 0.61 -13.33 16.02
N SER A 62 0.63 -12.93 17.30
CA SER A 62 -0.60 -12.54 18.01
C SER A 62 -1.28 -11.33 17.38
N ALA A 63 -0.51 -10.36 16.89
CA ALA A 63 -1.05 -9.18 16.25
C ALA A 63 -1.57 -9.45 14.83
N ILE A 64 -0.98 -10.41 14.09
CA ILE A 64 -1.48 -10.92 12.81
C ILE A 64 -2.84 -11.61 13.03
N ASP A 65 -2.95 -12.46 14.03
CA ASP A 65 -4.22 -13.09 14.41
C ASP A 65 -5.28 -12.05 14.77
N ALA A 66 -4.93 -11.07 15.62
CA ALA A 66 -5.83 -10.00 16.02
C ALA A 66 -6.34 -9.18 14.81
N PHE A 67 -5.44 -8.86 13.88
CA PHE A 67 -5.77 -8.18 12.63
C PHE A 67 -6.76 -9.00 11.80
N SER A 68 -6.45 -10.27 11.57
CA SER A 68 -7.26 -11.14 10.71
C SER A 68 -8.68 -11.32 11.25
N HIS A 69 -8.83 -11.52 12.56
CA HIS A 69 -10.12 -11.56 13.21
C HIS A 69 -10.88 -10.23 13.14
N ALA A 70 -10.19 -9.10 13.36
CA ALA A 70 -10.81 -7.78 13.31
C ALA A 70 -11.28 -7.44 11.89
N LEU A 71 -10.50 -7.79 10.87
CA LEU A 71 -10.87 -7.61 9.47
C LEU A 71 -12.10 -8.46 9.11
N ALA A 72 -12.12 -9.72 9.51
CA ALA A 72 -13.27 -10.61 9.31
C ALA A 72 -14.53 -10.08 9.99
N GLU A 73 -14.40 -9.59 11.23
CA GLU A 73 -15.52 -9.01 11.99
C GLU A 73 -16.05 -7.73 11.33
N ALA A 74 -15.15 -6.82 10.89
CA ALA A 74 -15.53 -5.58 10.22
C ALA A 74 -16.26 -5.84 8.90
N CYS A 75 -15.85 -6.86 8.15
CA CYS A 75 -16.43 -7.19 6.85
C CYS A 75 -17.59 -8.17 6.91
N HIS A 76 -17.97 -8.63 8.10
CA HIS A 76 -19.03 -9.62 8.25
C HIS A 76 -20.35 -9.17 7.57
N GLY A 77 -20.88 -10.02 6.67
CA GLY A 77 -22.10 -9.76 5.89
C GLY A 77 -21.93 -8.77 4.73
N LEU A 78 -20.70 -8.27 4.48
CA LEU A 78 -20.40 -7.45 3.30
C LEU A 78 -19.80 -8.35 2.21
N ALA A 79 -20.30 -8.20 0.97
CA ALA A 79 -19.86 -8.99 -0.18
C ALA A 79 -19.73 -8.12 -1.42
N SER A 80 -18.68 -8.29 -2.19
CA SER A 80 -18.49 -7.66 -3.50
C SER A 80 -17.42 -8.41 -4.30
N GLN A 81 -17.55 -8.38 -5.63
CA GLN A 81 -16.49 -8.82 -6.54
C GLN A 81 -15.76 -7.62 -7.19
N HIS A 82 -16.25 -6.40 -6.93
CA HIS A 82 -15.65 -5.17 -7.47
C HIS A 82 -14.68 -4.52 -6.50
N LEU A 83 -14.99 -4.54 -5.19
CA LEU A 83 -14.12 -3.95 -4.18
C LEU A 83 -13.13 -4.99 -3.67
N THR A 84 -11.84 -4.72 -3.79
CA THR A 84 -10.76 -5.49 -3.19
C THR A 84 -10.14 -4.69 -2.04
N ILE A 85 -9.96 -5.32 -0.88
CA ILE A 85 -9.22 -4.75 0.25
C ILE A 85 -7.75 -4.99 -0.02
N LEU A 86 -6.93 -3.94 0.05
CA LEU A 86 -5.48 -4.02 -0.16
C LEU A 86 -4.73 -3.79 1.16
N LEU A 87 -3.98 -4.80 1.58
CA LEU A 87 -3.08 -4.68 2.71
C LEU A 87 -1.81 -3.96 2.26
N GLU A 88 -1.48 -2.85 2.89
CA GLU A 88 -0.32 -2.06 2.52
C GLU A 88 0.89 -2.43 3.36
N ASN A 89 2.07 -2.55 2.71
CA ASN A 89 3.31 -2.67 3.43
C ASN A 89 3.65 -1.35 4.16
N THR A 90 4.45 -1.45 5.22
CA THR A 90 4.78 -0.33 6.09
C THR A 90 6.29 -0.16 6.24
N ALA A 91 6.72 1.02 6.66
CA ALA A 91 8.12 1.32 6.96
C ALA A 91 8.68 0.55 8.19
N GLY A 92 7.81 -0.06 9.00
CA GLY A 92 8.22 -0.74 10.23
C GLY A 92 8.60 0.24 11.36
N GLN A 93 8.04 1.44 11.37
CA GLN A 93 8.26 2.42 12.43
C GLN A 93 7.61 1.94 13.73
N GLY A 94 8.38 1.92 14.83
CA GLY A 94 7.89 1.38 16.10
C GLY A 94 7.53 -0.12 15.98
N ASN A 95 6.33 -0.49 16.41
CA ASN A 95 5.81 -1.87 16.36
C ASN A 95 4.69 -2.03 15.30
N VAL A 96 4.75 -1.24 14.20
CA VAL A 96 3.79 -1.37 13.09
C VAL A 96 4.14 -2.61 12.28
N LEU A 97 3.13 -3.45 12.00
CA LEU A 97 3.26 -4.66 11.18
C LEU A 97 3.21 -4.33 9.68
N GLY A 98 3.64 -5.30 8.87
CA GLY A 98 3.61 -5.19 7.41
C GLY A 98 4.91 -4.67 6.80
N SER A 99 5.97 -4.50 7.59
CA SER A 99 7.30 -4.16 7.06
C SER A 99 8.00 -5.34 6.37
N ARG A 100 7.60 -6.57 6.67
CA ARG A 100 8.01 -7.77 5.97
C ARG A 100 6.84 -8.30 5.14
N LEU A 101 7.10 -8.64 3.89
CA LEU A 101 6.05 -9.14 2.98
C LEU A 101 5.38 -10.42 3.51
N ALA A 102 6.13 -11.27 4.23
CA ALA A 102 5.58 -12.46 4.86
C ALA A 102 4.50 -12.16 5.92
N GLU A 103 4.56 -11.02 6.61
CA GLU A 103 3.51 -10.60 7.55
C GLU A 103 2.20 -10.31 6.83
N LEU A 104 2.26 -9.63 5.67
CA LEU A 104 1.09 -9.35 4.84
C LEU A 104 0.48 -10.63 4.26
N SER A 105 1.34 -11.58 3.82
CA SER A 105 0.89 -12.89 3.34
C SER A 105 0.13 -13.64 4.42
N ALA A 106 0.70 -13.74 5.62
CA ALA A 106 0.08 -14.41 6.75
C ALA A 106 -1.28 -13.77 7.13
N MET A 107 -1.37 -12.44 7.15
CA MET A 107 -2.64 -11.74 7.40
C MET A 107 -3.71 -12.09 6.36
N ARG A 108 -3.34 -12.09 5.08
CA ARG A 108 -4.27 -12.45 3.99
C ARG A 108 -4.70 -13.91 4.10
N GLU A 109 -3.78 -14.83 4.31
CA GLU A 109 -4.05 -16.26 4.42
C GLU A 109 -5.03 -16.56 5.55
N LEU A 110 -4.88 -15.90 6.70
CA LEU A 110 -5.76 -16.10 7.84
C LEU A 110 -7.12 -15.41 7.66
N ALA A 111 -7.17 -14.23 7.03
CA ALA A 111 -8.41 -13.47 6.89
C ALA A 111 -9.29 -13.93 5.71
N ALA A 112 -8.69 -14.29 4.56
CA ALA A 112 -9.41 -14.55 3.32
C ALA A 112 -10.51 -15.62 3.42
N PRO A 113 -10.36 -16.74 4.16
CA PRO A 113 -11.41 -17.75 4.29
C PRO A 113 -12.70 -17.22 4.97
N HIS A 114 -12.62 -16.10 5.66
CA HIS A 114 -13.71 -15.51 6.43
C HIS A 114 -14.37 -14.31 5.75
N LEU A 115 -13.88 -13.89 4.58
CA LEU A 115 -14.37 -12.73 3.84
C LEU A 115 -15.10 -13.14 2.56
N GLN A 116 -16.09 -12.32 2.18
CA GLN A 116 -16.75 -12.36 0.86
C GLN A 116 -16.30 -11.16 0.00
N LEU A 117 -15.18 -10.57 0.35
CA LEU A 117 -14.47 -9.50 -0.35
C LEU A 117 -13.08 -10.00 -0.70
N PRO A 118 -12.60 -9.81 -1.93
CA PRO A 118 -11.21 -10.12 -2.29
C PRO A 118 -10.21 -9.34 -1.43
N ILE A 119 -9.06 -9.98 -1.14
CA ILE A 119 -7.93 -9.33 -0.47
C ILE A 119 -6.72 -9.40 -1.39
N GLY A 120 -6.07 -8.26 -1.59
CA GLY A 120 -4.79 -8.12 -2.27
C GLY A 120 -3.81 -7.28 -1.47
N TYR A 121 -2.86 -6.69 -2.16
CA TYR A 121 -1.80 -5.89 -1.53
C TYR A 121 -1.60 -4.57 -2.26
N CYS A 122 -1.20 -3.55 -1.51
CA CYS A 122 -0.62 -2.32 -2.00
C CYS A 122 0.86 -2.28 -1.59
N LEU A 123 1.75 -1.92 -2.50
CA LEU A 123 3.15 -1.73 -2.17
C LEU A 123 3.50 -0.24 -2.24
N ASP A 124 3.92 0.32 -1.10
CA ASP A 124 4.46 1.68 -1.03
C ASP A 124 5.98 1.66 -1.19
N THR A 125 6.48 2.51 -2.07
CA THR A 125 7.90 2.59 -2.39
C THR A 125 8.72 3.22 -1.26
N CYS A 126 8.21 4.26 -0.58
CA CYS A 126 8.85 4.84 0.59
C CYS A 126 8.93 3.83 1.73
N HIS A 127 7.82 3.14 2.01
CA HIS A 127 7.76 2.12 3.06
C HIS A 127 8.70 0.96 2.77
N SER A 128 8.73 0.45 1.54
CA SER A 128 9.65 -0.62 1.13
C SER A 128 11.10 -0.21 1.36
N TYR A 129 11.49 0.99 0.93
CA TYR A 129 12.85 1.50 1.09
C TYR A 129 13.21 1.71 2.56
N ALA A 130 12.32 2.33 3.34
CA ALA A 130 12.50 2.55 4.77
C ALA A 130 12.55 1.24 5.58
N ALA A 131 11.83 0.19 5.14
CA ALA A 131 11.88 -1.14 5.74
C ALA A 131 13.18 -1.91 5.45
N GLY A 132 13.93 -1.50 4.41
CA GLY A 132 15.24 -2.08 4.09
C GLY A 132 15.33 -2.75 2.71
N TYR A 133 14.30 -2.66 1.89
CA TYR A 133 14.36 -3.12 0.50
C TYR A 133 15.00 -2.04 -0.38
N ASP A 134 16.19 -2.31 -0.92
CA ASP A 134 16.92 -1.33 -1.75
C ASP A 134 16.35 -1.22 -3.17
N ILE A 135 15.13 -0.75 -3.28
CA ILE A 135 14.44 -0.56 -4.56
C ILE A 135 14.99 0.59 -5.41
N ALA A 136 15.96 1.35 -4.88
CA ALA A 136 16.62 2.42 -5.61
C ALA A 136 17.65 1.88 -6.62
N THR A 137 18.24 0.71 -6.35
CA THR A 137 19.17 0.04 -7.25
C THR A 137 18.50 -1.02 -8.11
N GLU A 138 19.07 -1.35 -9.27
CA GLU A 138 18.55 -2.39 -10.15
C GLU A 138 18.53 -3.76 -9.45
N ALA A 139 19.65 -4.16 -8.85
CA ALA A 139 19.76 -5.45 -8.18
C ALA A 139 18.80 -5.56 -6.97
N GLY A 140 18.63 -4.48 -6.21
CA GLY A 140 17.74 -4.46 -5.07
C GLY A 140 16.27 -4.48 -5.47
N LEU A 141 15.88 -3.78 -6.55
CA LEU A 141 14.54 -3.84 -7.11
C LEU A 141 14.19 -5.25 -7.61
N GLU A 142 15.10 -5.91 -8.33
CA GLU A 142 14.90 -7.30 -8.79
C GLU A 142 14.73 -8.26 -7.60
N ALA A 143 15.57 -8.14 -6.57
CA ALA A 143 15.47 -8.95 -5.35
C ALA A 143 14.13 -8.73 -4.62
N PHE A 144 13.70 -7.48 -4.48
CA PHE A 144 12.41 -7.14 -3.88
C PHE A 144 11.23 -7.72 -4.67
N LEU A 145 11.25 -7.58 -5.99
CA LEU A 145 10.18 -8.11 -6.84
C LEU A 145 10.15 -9.63 -6.87
N ALA A 146 11.31 -10.29 -6.79
CA ALA A 146 11.38 -11.75 -6.65
C ALA A 146 10.76 -12.23 -5.33
N GLU A 147 11.06 -11.54 -4.21
CA GLU A 147 10.42 -11.82 -2.92
C GLU A 147 8.92 -11.53 -2.97
N ALA A 148 8.50 -10.39 -3.52
CA ALA A 148 7.09 -10.05 -3.66
C ALA A 148 6.33 -11.06 -4.54
N ALA A 149 6.94 -11.53 -5.63
CA ALA A 149 6.35 -12.55 -6.49
C ALA A 149 6.15 -13.89 -5.77
N SER A 150 7.15 -14.33 -4.99
CA SER A 150 7.09 -15.62 -4.30
C SER A 150 6.21 -15.59 -3.05
N THR A 151 6.09 -14.43 -2.37
CA THR A 151 5.40 -14.31 -1.09
C THR A 151 3.96 -13.80 -1.24
N LEU A 152 3.74 -12.81 -2.11
CA LEU A 152 2.45 -12.15 -2.28
C LEU A 152 1.72 -12.58 -3.56
N GLY A 153 2.48 -12.95 -4.61
CA GLY A 153 2.00 -13.03 -5.98
C GLY A 153 1.78 -11.65 -6.57
N LEU A 154 2.56 -11.25 -7.58
CA LEU A 154 2.47 -9.90 -8.15
C LEU A 154 1.12 -9.60 -8.80
N GLU A 155 0.36 -10.61 -9.18
CA GLU A 155 -1.03 -10.47 -9.66
C GLU A 155 -1.99 -9.94 -8.58
N ASN A 156 -1.67 -10.16 -7.30
CA ASN A 156 -2.43 -9.66 -6.16
C ASN A 156 -2.03 -8.24 -5.73
N VAL A 157 -1.11 -7.59 -6.45
CA VAL A 157 -0.62 -6.23 -6.20
C VAL A 157 -1.08 -5.30 -7.33
N PRO A 158 -2.32 -4.81 -7.34
CA PRO A 158 -2.82 -3.92 -8.38
C PRO A 158 -2.37 -2.47 -8.24
N VAL A 159 -2.01 -2.04 -7.03
CA VAL A 159 -1.70 -0.65 -6.69
C VAL A 159 -0.29 -0.52 -6.11
N ILE A 160 0.43 0.50 -6.55
CA ILE A 160 1.72 0.94 -6.02
C ILE A 160 1.55 2.37 -5.51
N HIS A 161 1.72 2.60 -4.21
CA HIS A 161 1.92 3.96 -3.69
C HIS A 161 3.34 4.39 -4.05
N THR A 162 3.42 5.52 -4.72
CA THR A 162 4.65 5.95 -5.42
C THR A 162 5.19 7.20 -4.75
N ASN A 163 5.96 7.00 -3.70
CA ASN A 163 6.45 8.04 -2.83
C ASN A 163 7.97 7.94 -2.70
N ASP A 164 8.69 9.07 -2.82
CA ASP A 164 10.11 9.08 -2.51
C ASP A 164 10.32 9.12 -0.99
N SER A 165 11.48 8.70 -0.51
CA SER A 165 11.74 8.57 0.92
C SER A 165 12.64 9.68 1.43
N LYS A 166 12.21 10.42 2.46
CA LYS A 166 13.09 11.33 3.22
C LYS A 166 14.08 10.57 4.11
N GLY A 167 13.76 9.31 4.45
CA GLY A 167 14.63 8.44 5.24
C GLY A 167 15.60 7.65 4.38
N ALA A 168 16.79 7.38 4.91
CA ALA A 168 17.74 6.47 4.27
C ALA A 168 17.21 5.02 4.29
N LEU A 169 17.87 4.15 3.52
CA LEU A 169 17.58 2.71 3.49
C LEU A 169 17.57 2.13 4.91
N ALA A 170 16.57 1.34 5.23
CA ALA A 170 16.38 0.68 6.53
C ALA A 170 16.21 1.66 7.72
N SER A 171 15.88 2.91 7.47
CA SER A 171 15.68 3.93 8.51
C SER A 171 14.44 3.71 9.37
N LYS A 172 13.48 2.92 8.89
CA LYS A 172 12.14 2.75 9.46
C LYS A 172 11.37 4.07 9.63
N LEU A 173 11.73 5.07 8.83
CA LEU A 173 11.12 6.40 8.87
C LEU A 173 10.07 6.52 7.79
N ASP A 174 8.82 6.56 8.20
CA ASP A 174 7.69 6.83 7.32
C ASP A 174 7.57 8.35 7.09
N ARG A 175 8.26 8.85 6.07
CA ARG A 175 8.23 10.25 5.66
C ARG A 175 8.43 10.35 4.15
N HIS A 176 7.36 10.72 3.45
CA HIS A 176 7.36 10.89 2.01
C HIS A 176 8.11 12.17 1.60
N ALA A 177 8.88 12.06 0.53
CA ALA A 177 9.47 13.18 -0.20
C ALA A 177 8.83 13.33 -1.57
N ASN A 178 9.00 14.48 -2.20
CA ASN A 178 8.65 14.66 -3.62
C ASN A 178 9.48 13.74 -4.50
N ILE A 179 8.92 13.33 -5.63
CA ILE A 179 9.56 12.39 -6.56
C ILE A 179 10.91 12.93 -7.04
N GLY A 180 11.96 12.18 -6.75
CA GLY A 180 13.34 12.50 -7.10
C GLY A 180 14.06 13.45 -6.14
N GLU A 181 13.43 13.83 -5.02
CA GLU A 181 14.01 14.67 -3.98
C GLU A 181 14.40 13.87 -2.71
N GLY A 182 14.12 12.57 -2.69
CA GLY A 182 14.48 11.65 -1.61
C GLY A 182 15.60 10.69 -1.98
N TYR A 183 15.73 9.64 -1.17
CA TYR A 183 16.80 8.65 -1.27
C TYR A 183 16.58 7.59 -2.35
N ILE A 184 15.33 7.35 -2.80
CA ILE A 184 15.05 6.46 -3.95
C ILE A 184 15.51 7.18 -5.23
N GLY A 185 15.17 8.46 -5.35
CA GLY A 185 15.63 9.35 -6.39
C GLY A 185 15.08 9.03 -7.79
N ARG A 186 15.35 9.93 -8.73
CA ARG A 186 14.80 9.84 -10.11
C ARG A 186 15.15 8.53 -10.82
N GLU A 187 16.36 8.02 -10.66
CA GLU A 187 16.77 6.79 -11.33
C GLU A 187 16.12 5.54 -10.75
N GLY A 188 15.87 5.51 -9.43
CA GLY A 188 15.05 4.47 -8.82
C GLY A 188 13.63 4.45 -9.39
N PHE A 189 12.96 5.61 -9.45
CA PHE A 189 11.62 5.69 -10.05
C PHE A 189 11.61 5.39 -11.55
N ARG A 190 12.65 5.74 -12.30
CA ARG A 190 12.76 5.35 -13.71
C ARG A 190 12.74 3.82 -13.86
N ARG A 191 13.47 3.09 -13.01
CA ARG A 191 13.47 1.62 -13.01
C ARG A 191 12.12 1.06 -12.62
N ILE A 192 11.52 1.54 -11.53
CA ILE A 192 10.23 1.09 -11.02
C ILE A 192 9.12 1.25 -12.07
N LEU A 193 8.97 2.47 -12.63
CA LEU A 193 7.91 2.77 -13.59
C LEU A 193 8.01 1.99 -14.90
N ASN A 194 9.21 1.61 -15.30
CA ASN A 194 9.45 0.93 -16.57
C ASN A 194 9.70 -0.59 -16.40
N HIS A 195 9.61 -1.09 -15.18
CA HIS A 195 9.81 -2.52 -14.93
C HIS A 195 8.67 -3.34 -15.53
N PRO A 196 8.96 -4.43 -16.30
CA PRO A 196 7.93 -5.22 -17.01
C PRO A 196 6.81 -5.74 -16.10
N ASN A 197 7.13 -6.10 -14.86
CA ASN A 197 6.16 -6.63 -13.90
C ASN A 197 5.31 -5.55 -13.22
N LEU A 198 5.68 -4.27 -13.35
CA LEU A 198 5.00 -3.16 -12.67
C LEU A 198 4.25 -2.22 -13.62
N HIS A 199 4.59 -2.17 -14.90
CA HIS A 199 4.06 -1.19 -15.85
C HIS A 199 2.53 -1.20 -16.02
N SER A 200 1.86 -2.29 -15.64
CA SER A 200 0.40 -2.44 -15.69
C SER A 200 -0.31 -2.07 -14.39
N LYS A 201 0.45 -1.71 -13.34
CA LYS A 201 -0.09 -1.36 -12.03
C LYS A 201 -0.58 0.08 -12.00
N ALA A 202 -1.50 0.37 -11.08
CA ALA A 202 -1.89 1.75 -10.80
C ALA A 202 -0.85 2.40 -9.87
N PHE A 203 -0.22 3.48 -10.32
CA PHE A 203 0.74 4.26 -9.53
C PHE A 203 0.03 5.47 -8.92
N ILE A 204 0.03 5.57 -7.60
CA ILE A 204 -0.67 6.60 -6.84
C ILE A 204 0.32 7.36 -5.96
N LEU A 205 0.25 8.68 -6.01
CA LEU A 205 1.09 9.58 -5.23
C LEU A 205 0.42 9.91 -3.88
N GLU A 206 1.21 9.91 -2.82
CA GLU A 206 0.86 10.43 -1.50
C GLU A 206 1.97 11.40 -1.02
N THR A 207 2.58 12.08 -1.98
CA THR A 207 3.66 13.04 -1.73
C THR A 207 3.16 14.28 -0.99
N PRO A 208 4.05 15.00 -0.27
CA PRO A 208 3.68 16.25 0.39
C PRO A 208 3.04 17.26 -0.56
N ILE A 209 2.00 17.95 -0.07
CA ILE A 209 1.31 19.06 -0.76
C ILE A 209 1.46 20.28 0.13
N ASP A 210 2.70 20.76 0.29
CA ASP A 210 3.02 21.91 1.15
C ASP A 210 2.77 23.23 0.43
N ASN A 211 2.83 23.24 -0.92
CA ASN A 211 2.61 24.40 -1.76
C ASN A 211 1.63 24.10 -2.90
N GLU A 212 1.00 25.15 -3.43
CA GLU A 212 0.15 25.04 -4.62
C GLU A 212 0.95 24.46 -5.81
N GLY A 213 0.43 23.41 -6.41
CA GLY A 213 1.02 22.74 -7.57
C GLY A 213 2.03 21.63 -7.27
N ASP A 214 2.30 21.31 -6.01
CA ASP A 214 3.21 20.21 -5.65
C ASP A 214 2.70 18.84 -6.16
N ASP A 215 1.40 18.61 -6.13
CA ASP A 215 0.75 17.43 -6.70
C ASP A 215 1.03 17.31 -8.21
N ARG A 216 0.81 18.39 -8.95
CA ARG A 216 1.10 18.42 -10.39
C ARG A 216 2.58 18.21 -10.68
N LYS A 217 3.47 18.84 -9.90
CA LYS A 217 4.93 18.68 -10.04
C LYS A 217 5.33 17.19 -9.91
N ASN A 218 4.77 16.48 -8.94
CA ASN A 218 5.06 15.08 -8.72
C ASN A 218 4.49 14.19 -9.83
N VAL A 219 3.28 14.46 -10.31
CA VAL A 219 2.70 13.77 -11.48
C VAL A 219 3.56 13.98 -12.73
N ASP A 220 3.93 15.24 -13.02
CA ASP A 220 4.78 15.57 -14.18
C ASP A 220 6.17 14.91 -14.06
N ALA A 221 6.71 14.79 -12.83
CA ALA A 221 7.96 14.08 -12.59
C ALA A 221 7.86 12.59 -12.96
N LEU A 222 6.80 11.88 -12.51
CA LEU A 222 6.57 10.48 -12.89
C LEU A 222 6.38 10.31 -14.39
N TRP A 223 5.57 11.17 -15.03
CA TRP A 223 5.38 11.13 -16.48
C TRP A 223 6.69 11.28 -17.25
N SER A 224 7.57 12.18 -16.79
CA SER A 224 8.89 12.40 -17.41
C SER A 224 9.83 11.19 -17.32
N LEU A 225 9.61 10.31 -16.33
CA LEU A 225 10.43 9.13 -16.09
C LEU A 225 9.88 7.87 -16.77
N SER A 226 8.58 7.86 -17.13
CA SER A 226 7.93 6.73 -17.79
C SER A 226 8.20 6.71 -19.29
N THR A 227 8.60 5.54 -19.83
CA THR A 227 8.79 5.34 -21.28
C THR A 227 7.47 5.08 -22.04
N SER A 228 6.37 4.78 -21.33
CA SER A 228 5.07 4.53 -21.94
C SER A 228 4.49 5.78 -22.61
N HIS A 229 4.94 6.97 -22.23
CA HIS A 229 4.53 8.25 -22.84
C HIS A 229 5.14 8.47 -24.23
N ALA A 230 6.32 7.92 -24.49
CA ALA A 230 6.98 8.03 -25.80
C ALA A 230 6.25 7.30 -26.94
N ARG A 231 5.37 6.35 -26.61
CA ARG A 231 4.64 5.54 -27.60
C ARG A 231 3.29 6.11 -28.06
N LYS A 232 2.75 7.13 -27.39
CA LYS A 232 1.45 7.76 -27.74
C LYS A 232 1.58 8.99 -28.64
N ASN A 233 2.79 9.44 -28.94
CA ASN A 233 3.07 10.63 -29.77
C ASN A 233 3.76 10.27 -31.11
N VAL A 234 3.63 9.04 -31.59
CA VAL A 234 4.10 8.62 -32.93
C VAL A 234 2.91 8.18 -33.78
#